data_ca508717a9112aeec68b313d48d42525
#
_entry.id   ca508717a9112aeec68b313d48d42525
#
_cell.length_a   1.000
_cell.length_b   1.000
_cell.length_c   1.000
_cell.angle_alpha   90.00
_cell.angle_beta   90.00
_cell.angle_gamma   90.00
#
_symmetry.space_group_name_H-M   'P 1'
#
loop_
_entity.id
_entity.type
_entity.pdbx_description
1 polymer ?
#
loop_
_entity_poly.entity_id
_entity_poly.type
_entity_poly.pdbx_seq_one_letter_code
_entity_poly.pdbx_strand_id
1 'polypeptide(L)'
;MLKRFTRYVTQSVAGMIGISVYVLADTFFISVYSGADGLAILNLILPVYGLIYAIGAMIGIGSATRYAISRAKGKNTEHYFVQSVTWSILAAVPFMLIGIFIPDKALALLGADAGLIGLGRNYVRIILIATPFFMSNYTFTAFARNDGAPSIAMIGSISGSIFNIIFDYIFMFPVGLGFSGAGLATAICPILTMSFCTIHYRSSRNHVGFHWKKPSFRHLISCCQLGVSAFVGELSSGVIAIVFNFLILGIAGNMGVAAYGVVANLSIVAFAIFNGLAQGAQPLISESYGKGQPTQVKKLLKWSLLVCLAVEALTQLIIWASTDTLISIFNSENNVQLLNYAHTGLRLYFLGFIVAGINIVLVAYFSAVDEPKIAIVGSFLRGIIAIVICAVILAKLFGLNGIWISLLAAETVTFLTILFLAYKDRRKRTE
;
A
#
# COMPACT_ATOMS: atom_id res chain seq x y z
N MET A 1 -20.35 -7.24 17.89
CA MET A 1 -19.51 -6.21 17.26
C MET A 1 -18.02 -6.56 17.37
N LEU A 2 -17.48 -6.84 18.55
CA LEU A 2 -16.05 -7.18 18.72
C LEU A 2 -15.64 -8.36 17.84
N LYS A 3 -16.35 -9.50 17.88
CA LYS A 3 -16.07 -10.68 17.03
C LYS A 3 -16.02 -10.33 15.53
N ARG A 4 -16.93 -9.43 15.07
CA ARG A 4 -16.94 -8.96 13.68
C ARG A 4 -15.72 -8.08 13.39
N PHE A 5 -15.38 -7.16 14.29
CA PHE A 5 -14.19 -6.31 14.19
C PHE A 5 -12.91 -7.14 14.11
N THR A 6 -12.68 -8.07 15.06
CA THR A 6 -11.51 -8.94 15.06
C THR A 6 -11.40 -9.73 13.76
N ARG A 7 -12.52 -10.33 13.28
CA ARG A 7 -12.53 -11.06 12.01
C ARG A 7 -12.10 -10.19 10.83
N TYR A 8 -12.64 -8.98 10.69
CA TYR A 8 -12.30 -8.07 9.59
C TYR A 8 -10.84 -7.65 9.62
N VAL A 9 -10.35 -7.28 10.80
CA VAL A 9 -8.97 -6.82 10.98
C VAL A 9 -7.99 -7.95 10.75
N THR A 10 -8.15 -9.11 11.40
CA THR A 10 -7.20 -10.23 11.24
C THR A 10 -7.14 -10.74 9.80
N GLN A 11 -8.29 -10.80 9.11
CA GLN A 11 -8.33 -11.23 7.71
C GLN A 11 -7.70 -10.21 6.76
N SER A 12 -7.91 -8.91 7.00
CA SER A 12 -7.27 -7.88 6.18
C SER A 12 -5.75 -7.83 6.41
N VAL A 13 -5.31 -7.96 7.67
CA VAL A 13 -3.87 -8.04 8.00
C VAL A 13 -3.22 -9.25 7.34
N ALA A 14 -3.85 -10.44 7.44
CA ALA A 14 -3.33 -11.66 6.81
C ALA A 14 -3.20 -11.51 5.27
N GLY A 15 -4.20 -10.89 4.61
CA GLY A 15 -4.13 -10.59 3.19
C GLY A 15 -2.99 -9.65 2.82
N MET A 16 -2.76 -8.60 3.61
CA MET A 16 -1.68 -7.62 3.38
C MET A 16 -0.29 -8.22 3.64
N ILE A 17 -0.14 -9.07 4.66
CA ILE A 17 1.10 -9.82 4.90
C ILE A 17 1.39 -10.74 3.71
N GLY A 18 0.39 -11.46 3.18
CA GLY A 18 0.56 -12.30 1.99
C GLY A 18 1.13 -11.50 0.81
N ILE A 19 0.60 -10.30 0.56
CA ILE A 19 1.11 -9.39 -0.49
C ILE A 19 2.57 -9.01 -0.22
N SER A 20 2.93 -8.66 1.01
CA SER A 20 4.32 -8.29 1.34
C SER A 20 5.30 -9.44 1.13
N VAL A 21 4.90 -10.66 1.47
CA VAL A 21 5.74 -11.85 1.32
C VAL A 21 6.00 -12.16 -0.15
N TYR A 22 4.99 -12.07 -1.03
CA TYR A 22 5.25 -12.36 -2.44
C TYR A 22 6.12 -11.29 -3.09
N VAL A 23 6.00 -10.00 -2.72
CA VAL A 23 6.86 -8.93 -3.26
C VAL A 23 8.34 -9.19 -2.91
N LEU A 24 8.62 -9.67 -1.70
CA LEU A 24 9.98 -10.05 -1.30
C LEU A 24 10.48 -11.28 -2.07
N ALA A 25 9.61 -12.28 -2.29
CA ALA A 25 9.94 -13.49 -3.04
C ALA A 25 10.20 -13.19 -4.53
N ASP A 26 9.38 -12.35 -5.16
CA ASP A 26 9.56 -11.91 -6.55
C ASP A 26 10.92 -11.22 -6.74
N THR A 27 11.26 -10.30 -5.84
CA THR A 27 12.56 -9.63 -5.83
C THR A 27 13.72 -10.64 -5.69
N PHE A 28 13.55 -11.66 -4.83
CA PHE A 28 14.54 -12.71 -4.64
C PHE A 28 14.74 -13.54 -5.91
N PHE A 29 13.68 -14.03 -6.55
CA PHE A 29 13.79 -14.83 -7.77
C PHE A 29 14.39 -14.03 -8.93
N ILE A 30 14.00 -12.77 -9.08
CA ILE A 30 14.60 -11.86 -10.07
C ILE A 30 16.10 -11.68 -9.82
N SER A 31 16.52 -11.50 -8.57
CA SER A 31 17.91 -11.38 -8.18
C SER A 31 18.71 -12.65 -8.52
N VAL A 32 18.16 -13.83 -8.25
CA VAL A 32 18.80 -15.12 -8.54
C VAL A 32 18.96 -15.36 -10.04
N TYR A 33 17.93 -14.99 -10.84
CA TYR A 33 17.91 -15.26 -12.28
C TYR A 33 18.70 -14.25 -13.10
N SER A 34 18.52 -12.95 -12.86
CA SER A 34 19.03 -11.85 -13.69
C SER A 34 20.08 -10.99 -12.97
N GLY A 35 20.43 -11.31 -11.72
CA GLY A 35 21.43 -10.58 -10.96
C GLY A 35 21.12 -9.09 -10.80
N ALA A 36 22.16 -8.26 -10.91
CA ALA A 36 22.06 -6.81 -10.75
C ALA A 36 21.22 -6.13 -11.84
N ASP A 37 21.25 -6.64 -13.07
CA ASP A 37 20.51 -6.05 -14.20
C ASP A 37 18.98 -6.22 -14.02
N GLY A 38 18.53 -7.39 -13.55
CA GLY A 38 17.12 -7.63 -13.23
C GLY A 38 16.62 -6.72 -12.11
N LEU A 39 17.42 -6.56 -11.05
CA LEU A 39 17.12 -5.64 -9.96
C LEU A 39 17.10 -4.17 -10.41
N ALA A 40 18.01 -3.80 -11.33
CA ALA A 40 18.02 -2.46 -11.90
C ALA A 40 16.74 -2.15 -12.65
N ILE A 41 16.25 -3.08 -13.51
CA ILE A 41 14.97 -2.92 -14.22
C ILE A 41 13.81 -2.83 -13.24
N LEU A 42 13.77 -3.71 -12.22
CA LEU A 42 12.73 -3.69 -11.20
C LEU A 42 12.68 -2.32 -10.50
N ASN A 43 13.84 -1.79 -10.10
CA ASN A 43 13.92 -0.47 -9.45
C ASN A 43 13.47 0.67 -10.37
N LEU A 44 13.81 0.61 -11.67
CA LEU A 44 13.39 1.61 -12.65
C LEU A 44 11.85 1.63 -12.84
N ILE A 45 11.20 0.48 -12.76
CA ILE A 45 9.74 0.39 -12.95
C ILE A 45 8.93 0.63 -11.66
N LEU A 46 9.54 0.58 -10.48
CA LEU A 46 8.84 0.80 -9.19
C LEU A 46 7.99 2.07 -9.15
N PRO A 47 8.44 3.25 -9.65
CA PRO A 47 7.59 4.45 -9.68
C PRO A 47 6.34 4.28 -10.52
N VAL A 48 6.43 3.52 -11.63
CA VAL A 48 5.29 3.23 -12.50
C VAL A 48 4.31 2.29 -11.80
N TYR A 49 4.80 1.25 -11.13
CA TYR A 49 4.00 0.38 -10.27
C TYR A 49 3.28 1.18 -9.18
N GLY A 50 4.03 2.04 -8.48
CA GLY A 50 3.47 2.90 -7.44
C GLY A 50 2.33 3.77 -7.96
N LEU A 51 2.47 4.34 -9.15
CA LEU A 51 1.43 5.15 -9.78
C LEU A 51 0.20 4.32 -10.19
N ILE A 52 0.41 3.13 -10.77
CA ILE A 52 -0.68 2.20 -11.15
C ILE A 52 -1.48 1.81 -9.91
N TYR A 53 -0.80 1.39 -8.85
CA TYR A 53 -1.44 0.98 -7.60
C TYR A 53 -2.12 2.15 -6.89
N ALA A 54 -1.51 3.32 -6.89
CA ALA A 54 -2.08 4.53 -6.30
C ALA A 54 -3.41 4.92 -6.98
N ILE A 55 -3.47 4.94 -8.31
CA ILE A 55 -4.69 5.23 -9.05
C ILE A 55 -5.75 4.16 -8.78
N GLY A 56 -5.38 2.88 -8.84
CA GLY A 56 -6.28 1.76 -8.55
C GLY A 56 -6.86 1.82 -7.13
N ALA A 57 -6.00 2.08 -6.13
CA ALA A 57 -6.40 2.24 -4.73
C ALA A 57 -7.33 3.44 -4.53
N MET A 58 -7.03 4.59 -5.16
CA MET A 58 -7.88 5.78 -5.09
C MET A 58 -9.29 5.51 -5.59
N ILE A 59 -9.40 4.90 -6.77
CA ILE A 59 -10.70 4.60 -7.39
C ILE A 59 -11.41 3.49 -6.61
N GLY A 60 -10.73 2.36 -6.36
CA GLY A 60 -11.34 1.16 -5.77
C GLY A 60 -11.74 1.35 -4.30
N ILE A 61 -10.80 1.77 -3.43
CA ILE A 61 -11.06 1.96 -2.00
C ILE A 61 -12.00 3.15 -1.78
N GLY A 62 -11.81 4.25 -2.51
CA GLY A 62 -12.68 5.42 -2.43
C GLY A 62 -14.12 5.11 -2.81
N SER A 63 -14.33 4.38 -3.92
CA SER A 63 -15.68 3.96 -4.35
C SER A 63 -16.33 2.99 -3.38
N ALA A 64 -15.59 2.02 -2.85
CA ALA A 64 -16.11 1.05 -1.88
C ALA A 64 -16.48 1.72 -0.55
N THR A 65 -15.71 2.72 -0.10
CA THR A 65 -16.03 3.51 1.10
C THR A 65 -17.30 4.33 0.89
N ARG A 66 -17.42 5.02 -0.26
CA ARG A 66 -18.62 5.78 -0.62
C ARG A 66 -19.84 4.87 -0.76
N TYR A 67 -19.67 3.69 -1.36
CA TYR A 67 -20.69 2.64 -1.43
C TYR A 67 -21.19 2.25 -0.03
N ALA A 68 -20.29 1.91 0.89
CA ALA A 68 -20.66 1.48 2.25
C ALA A 68 -21.47 2.55 3.00
N ILE A 69 -21.02 3.82 2.94
CA ILE A 69 -21.72 4.96 3.56
C ILE A 69 -23.09 5.15 2.92
N SER A 70 -23.15 5.16 1.58
CA SER A 70 -24.40 5.43 0.83
C SER A 70 -25.43 4.33 1.05
N ARG A 71 -24.99 3.06 1.02
CA ARG A 71 -25.85 1.91 1.31
C ARG A 71 -26.40 1.93 2.72
N ALA A 72 -25.57 2.24 3.70
CA ALA A 72 -25.99 2.34 5.10
C ALA A 72 -26.99 3.48 5.33
N LYS A 73 -26.99 4.52 4.47
CA LYS A 73 -28.00 5.61 4.42
C LYS A 73 -29.24 5.25 3.60
N GLY A 74 -29.37 4.01 3.11
CA GLY A 74 -30.52 3.57 2.30
C GLY A 74 -30.57 4.15 0.88
N LYS A 75 -29.45 4.68 0.33
CA LYS A 75 -29.41 5.22 -1.02
C LYS A 75 -29.20 4.09 -2.04
N ASN A 76 -29.67 4.30 -3.29
CA ASN A 76 -29.38 3.37 -4.39
C ASN A 76 -27.87 3.36 -4.70
N THR A 77 -27.27 2.18 -4.64
CA THR A 77 -25.83 1.97 -4.81
C THR A 77 -25.50 0.93 -5.89
N GLU A 78 -26.47 0.50 -6.68
CA GLU A 78 -26.35 -0.60 -7.66
C GLU A 78 -25.32 -0.33 -8.75
N HIS A 79 -24.99 0.93 -9.01
CA HIS A 79 -24.06 1.33 -10.07
C HIS A 79 -22.61 1.60 -9.59
N TYR A 80 -22.36 1.59 -8.28
CA TYR A 80 -21.05 1.99 -7.72
C TYR A 80 -19.91 1.08 -8.16
N PHE A 81 -20.13 -0.24 -8.11
CA PHE A 81 -19.13 -1.23 -8.50
C PHE A 81 -18.77 -1.12 -9.99
N VAL A 82 -19.79 -1.11 -10.85
CA VAL A 82 -19.59 -1.05 -12.30
C VAL A 82 -18.88 0.25 -12.70
N GLN A 83 -19.27 1.39 -12.11
CA GLN A 83 -18.57 2.65 -12.35
C GLN A 83 -17.12 2.62 -11.88
N SER A 84 -16.84 2.03 -10.71
CA SER A 84 -15.49 1.90 -10.19
C SER A 84 -14.60 1.06 -11.13
N VAL A 85 -15.07 -0.09 -11.59
CA VAL A 85 -14.36 -0.93 -12.56
C VAL A 85 -14.16 -0.21 -13.88
N THR A 86 -15.20 0.45 -14.39
CA THR A 86 -15.12 1.20 -15.66
C THR A 86 -14.06 2.30 -15.58
N TRP A 87 -14.04 3.08 -14.51
CA TRP A 87 -13.03 4.12 -14.33
C TRP A 87 -11.62 3.56 -14.11
N SER A 88 -11.48 2.42 -13.43
CA SER A 88 -10.19 1.72 -13.30
C SER A 88 -9.66 1.28 -14.67
N ILE A 89 -10.52 0.72 -15.53
CA ILE A 89 -10.13 0.33 -16.89
C ILE A 89 -9.78 1.56 -17.73
N LEU A 90 -10.60 2.61 -17.69
CA LEU A 90 -10.32 3.85 -18.44
C LEU A 90 -9.01 4.50 -18.01
N ALA A 91 -8.71 4.52 -16.71
CA ALA A 91 -7.45 5.04 -16.20
C ALA A 91 -6.24 4.17 -16.58
N ALA A 92 -6.46 2.88 -16.81
CA ALA A 92 -5.41 1.96 -17.24
C ALA A 92 -5.06 2.06 -18.74
N VAL A 93 -5.97 2.58 -19.59
CA VAL A 93 -5.77 2.66 -21.04
C VAL A 93 -4.46 3.33 -21.44
N PRO A 94 -4.04 4.49 -20.90
CA PRO A 94 -2.75 5.09 -21.26
C PRO A 94 -1.56 4.18 -21.02
N PHE A 95 -1.54 3.47 -19.88
CA PHE A 95 -0.48 2.51 -19.55
C PHE A 95 -0.48 1.32 -20.52
N MET A 96 -1.65 0.77 -20.83
CA MET A 96 -1.78 -0.30 -21.83
C MET A 96 -1.23 0.13 -23.19
N LEU A 97 -1.60 1.32 -23.66
CA LEU A 97 -1.13 1.83 -24.96
C LEU A 97 0.39 2.00 -24.97
N ILE A 98 0.99 2.49 -23.88
CA ILE A 98 2.44 2.58 -23.73
C ILE A 98 3.06 1.18 -23.80
N GLY A 99 2.51 0.19 -23.07
CA GLY A 99 3.00 -1.18 -23.07
C GLY A 99 2.90 -1.88 -24.43
N ILE A 100 1.85 -1.61 -25.20
CA ILE A 100 1.65 -2.22 -26.52
C ILE A 100 2.58 -1.59 -27.56
N PHE A 101 2.65 -0.25 -27.64
CA PHE A 101 3.27 0.45 -28.75
C PHE A 101 4.70 0.93 -28.49
N ILE A 102 5.05 1.31 -27.25
CA ILE A 102 6.31 1.99 -26.96
C ILE A 102 7.00 1.53 -25.67
N PRO A 103 7.06 0.22 -25.33
CA PRO A 103 7.66 -0.24 -24.06
C PRO A 103 9.15 0.13 -23.94
N ASP A 104 9.90 0.13 -25.06
CA ASP A 104 11.31 0.50 -25.09
C ASP A 104 11.54 1.98 -24.74
N LYS A 105 10.69 2.86 -25.31
CA LYS A 105 10.76 4.30 -25.00
C LYS A 105 10.38 4.57 -23.53
N ALA A 106 9.45 3.80 -23.00
CA ALA A 106 9.10 3.90 -21.58
C ALA A 106 10.30 3.54 -20.69
N LEU A 107 10.99 2.43 -20.97
CA LEU A 107 12.21 2.06 -20.25
C LEU A 107 13.34 3.08 -20.42
N ALA A 108 13.57 3.58 -21.65
CA ALA A 108 14.57 4.61 -21.91
C ALA A 108 14.28 5.91 -21.14
N LEU A 109 12.99 6.31 -21.05
CA LEU A 109 12.56 7.49 -20.27
C LEU A 109 12.82 7.30 -18.76
N LEU A 110 12.75 6.07 -18.27
CA LEU A 110 13.07 5.72 -16.89
C LEU A 110 14.57 5.62 -16.62
N GLY A 111 15.41 5.73 -17.66
CA GLY A 111 16.85 5.74 -17.54
C GLY A 111 17.55 4.41 -17.87
N ALA A 112 16.84 3.45 -18.49
CA ALA A 112 17.43 2.19 -18.92
C ALA A 112 18.36 2.39 -20.13
N ASP A 113 19.52 1.76 -20.11
CA ASP A 113 20.41 1.64 -21.26
C ASP A 113 19.92 0.56 -22.25
N ALA A 114 20.62 0.40 -23.38
CA ALA A 114 20.23 -0.55 -24.42
C ALA A 114 20.23 -2.02 -23.93
N GLY A 115 21.13 -2.39 -23.01
CA GLY A 115 21.20 -3.73 -22.43
C GLY A 115 20.00 -4.02 -21.54
N LEU A 116 19.69 -3.10 -20.64
CA LEU A 116 18.52 -3.19 -19.75
C LEU A 116 17.20 -3.17 -20.54
N ILE A 117 17.10 -2.37 -21.62
CA ILE A 117 15.92 -2.37 -22.49
C ILE A 117 15.73 -3.75 -23.12
N GLY A 118 16.82 -4.39 -23.62
CA GLY A 118 16.75 -5.72 -24.20
C GLY A 118 16.20 -6.77 -23.22
N LEU A 119 16.67 -6.75 -21.97
CA LEU A 119 16.25 -7.67 -20.92
C LEU A 119 14.81 -7.35 -20.41
N GLY A 120 14.50 -6.06 -20.19
CA GLY A 120 13.28 -5.62 -19.50
C GLY A 120 12.08 -5.42 -20.41
N ARG A 121 12.24 -5.34 -21.73
CA ARG A 121 11.17 -5.02 -22.69
C ARG A 121 9.88 -5.83 -22.48
N ASN A 122 10.01 -7.15 -22.47
CA ASN A 122 8.85 -8.04 -22.36
C ASN A 122 8.21 -7.99 -20.97
N TYR A 123 9.01 -7.87 -19.92
CA TYR A 123 8.52 -7.71 -18.55
C TYR A 123 7.67 -6.45 -18.43
N VAL A 124 8.20 -5.30 -18.83
CA VAL A 124 7.49 -4.02 -18.76
C VAL A 124 6.24 -4.01 -19.65
N ARG A 125 6.35 -4.61 -20.84
CA ARG A 125 5.20 -4.79 -21.75
C ARG A 125 4.06 -5.55 -21.08
N ILE A 126 4.36 -6.70 -20.44
CA ILE A 126 3.37 -7.54 -19.75
C ILE A 126 2.72 -6.74 -18.61
N ILE A 127 3.51 -6.09 -17.77
CA ILE A 127 3.02 -5.32 -16.64
C ILE A 127 2.10 -4.16 -17.07
N LEU A 128 2.51 -3.40 -18.09
CA LEU A 128 1.72 -2.27 -18.57
C LEU A 128 0.41 -2.72 -19.24
N ILE A 129 0.42 -3.84 -19.98
CA ILE A 129 -0.80 -4.42 -20.56
C ILE A 129 -1.73 -4.93 -19.46
N ALA A 130 -1.20 -5.49 -18.38
CA ALA A 130 -1.98 -6.01 -17.26
C ALA A 130 -2.53 -4.92 -16.30
N THR A 131 -2.22 -3.64 -16.53
CA THR A 131 -2.65 -2.51 -15.66
C THR A 131 -4.15 -2.50 -15.35
N PRO A 132 -5.09 -2.81 -16.27
CA PRO A 132 -6.51 -2.88 -15.95
C PRO A 132 -6.82 -3.87 -14.81
N PHE A 133 -6.12 -5.00 -14.77
CA PHE A 133 -6.30 -6.01 -13.72
C PHE A 133 -5.73 -5.52 -12.39
N PHE A 134 -4.56 -4.89 -12.38
CA PHE A 134 -3.97 -4.30 -11.18
C PHE A 134 -4.91 -3.23 -10.57
N MET A 135 -5.39 -2.30 -11.37
CA MET A 135 -6.27 -1.23 -10.89
C MET A 135 -7.64 -1.78 -10.44
N SER A 136 -8.25 -2.69 -11.21
CA SER A 136 -9.56 -3.28 -10.89
C SER A 136 -9.52 -4.16 -9.64
N ASN A 137 -8.39 -4.80 -9.34
CA ASN A 137 -8.23 -5.64 -8.15
C ASN A 137 -8.53 -4.89 -6.85
N TYR A 138 -8.16 -3.61 -6.75
CA TYR A 138 -8.53 -2.77 -5.60
C TYR A 138 -10.04 -2.62 -5.46
N THR A 139 -10.75 -2.45 -6.58
CA THR A 139 -12.22 -2.39 -6.58
C THR A 139 -12.82 -3.71 -6.09
N PHE A 140 -12.41 -4.84 -6.67
CA PHE A 140 -12.96 -6.16 -6.32
C PHE A 140 -12.76 -6.48 -4.84
N THR A 141 -11.55 -6.33 -4.34
CA THR A 141 -11.23 -6.63 -2.94
C THR A 141 -11.86 -5.67 -1.94
N ALA A 142 -11.88 -4.37 -2.25
CA ALA A 142 -12.48 -3.38 -1.37
C ALA A 142 -14.00 -3.52 -1.29
N PHE A 143 -14.70 -3.75 -2.41
CA PHE A 143 -16.14 -3.99 -2.40
C PHE A 143 -16.50 -5.29 -1.69
N ALA A 144 -15.76 -6.38 -1.88
CA ALA A 144 -15.98 -7.64 -1.15
C ALA A 144 -15.88 -7.43 0.37
N ARG A 145 -14.86 -6.68 0.85
CA ARG A 145 -14.73 -6.33 2.28
C ARG A 145 -15.89 -5.48 2.76
N ASN A 146 -16.30 -4.47 2.00
CA ASN A 146 -17.38 -3.54 2.35
C ASN A 146 -18.77 -4.20 2.27
N ASP A 147 -18.92 -5.28 1.52
CA ASP A 147 -20.15 -6.06 1.41
C ASP A 147 -20.23 -7.26 2.37
N GLY A 148 -19.33 -7.36 3.33
CA GLY A 148 -19.42 -8.36 4.40
C GLY A 148 -18.61 -9.62 4.17
N ALA A 149 -17.77 -9.68 3.13
CA ALA A 149 -16.97 -10.85 2.77
C ALA A 149 -15.44 -10.64 2.88
N PRO A 150 -14.90 -10.16 4.02
CA PRO A 150 -13.46 -9.97 4.18
C PRO A 150 -12.66 -11.26 4.06
N SER A 151 -13.26 -12.42 4.40
CA SER A 151 -12.63 -13.73 4.24
C SER A 151 -12.32 -14.05 2.77
N ILE A 152 -13.22 -13.71 1.85
CA ILE A 152 -13.04 -13.98 0.43
C ILE A 152 -11.97 -13.06 -0.15
N ALA A 153 -11.96 -11.79 0.23
CA ALA A 153 -10.90 -10.88 -0.15
C ALA A 153 -9.52 -11.36 0.35
N MET A 154 -9.44 -11.84 1.61
CA MET A 154 -8.22 -12.44 2.17
C MET A 154 -7.79 -13.68 1.40
N ILE A 155 -8.68 -14.65 1.20
CA ILE A 155 -8.37 -15.90 0.49
C ILE A 155 -7.89 -15.58 -0.93
N GLY A 156 -8.56 -14.66 -1.63
CA GLY A 156 -8.15 -14.22 -2.95
C GLY A 156 -6.73 -13.64 -2.95
N SER A 157 -6.44 -12.71 -2.03
CA SER A 157 -5.10 -12.09 -1.91
C SER A 157 -4.02 -13.12 -1.58
N ILE A 158 -4.26 -14.01 -0.61
CA ILE A 158 -3.29 -15.05 -0.22
C ILE A 158 -3.10 -16.06 -1.36
N SER A 159 -4.18 -16.50 -2.01
CA SER A 159 -4.07 -17.42 -3.16
C SER A 159 -3.30 -16.79 -4.32
N GLY A 160 -3.54 -15.50 -4.60
CA GLY A 160 -2.77 -14.75 -5.58
C GLY A 160 -1.28 -14.67 -5.21
N SER A 161 -0.98 -14.41 -3.94
CA SER A 161 0.40 -14.35 -3.44
C SER A 161 1.11 -15.70 -3.54
N ILE A 162 0.45 -16.79 -3.13
CA ILE A 162 1.01 -18.15 -3.24
C ILE A 162 1.21 -18.52 -4.71
N PHE A 163 0.24 -18.20 -5.57
CA PHE A 163 0.37 -18.40 -7.00
C PHE A 163 1.59 -17.67 -7.55
N ASN A 164 1.74 -16.39 -7.23
CA ASN A 164 2.86 -15.60 -7.71
C ASN A 164 4.21 -16.25 -7.32
N ILE A 165 4.43 -16.59 -6.03
CA ILE A 165 5.66 -17.22 -5.56
C ILE A 165 5.96 -18.53 -6.30
N ILE A 166 4.97 -19.40 -6.48
CA ILE A 166 5.16 -20.68 -7.15
C ILE A 166 5.43 -20.49 -8.65
N PHE A 167 4.66 -19.62 -9.30
CA PHE A 167 4.74 -19.44 -10.74
C PHE A 167 5.85 -18.48 -11.18
N ASP A 168 6.36 -17.61 -10.31
CA ASP A 168 7.64 -16.92 -10.54
C ASP A 168 8.75 -17.95 -10.76
N TYR A 169 8.87 -18.91 -9.84
CA TYR A 169 9.85 -19.98 -9.99
C TYR A 169 9.62 -20.81 -11.27
N ILE A 170 8.38 -21.29 -11.48
CA ILE A 170 8.04 -22.16 -12.59
C ILE A 170 8.26 -21.46 -13.94
N PHE A 171 7.80 -20.24 -14.12
CA PHE A 171 7.91 -19.54 -15.39
C PHE A 171 9.32 -19.06 -15.67
N MET A 172 10.05 -18.63 -14.64
CA MET A 172 11.42 -18.14 -14.82
C MET A 172 12.40 -19.27 -15.15
N PHE A 173 12.35 -20.39 -14.41
CA PHE A 173 13.35 -21.45 -14.47
C PHE A 173 12.92 -22.65 -15.32
N PRO A 174 11.96 -23.51 -14.92
CA PRO A 174 11.60 -24.69 -15.70
C PRO A 174 11.03 -24.39 -17.08
N VAL A 175 10.17 -23.37 -17.20
CA VAL A 175 9.54 -22.98 -18.48
C VAL A 175 10.52 -22.15 -19.34
N GLY A 176 11.53 -21.54 -18.73
CA GLY A 176 12.57 -20.81 -19.44
C GLY A 176 12.15 -19.43 -19.97
N LEU A 177 11.07 -18.84 -19.45
CA LEU A 177 10.63 -17.48 -19.82
C LEU A 177 11.51 -16.40 -19.19
N GLY A 178 12.41 -16.76 -18.25
CA GLY A 178 13.31 -15.85 -17.59
C GLY A 178 12.62 -14.69 -16.92
N PHE A 179 13.17 -13.48 -17.07
CA PHE A 179 12.65 -12.27 -16.46
C PHE A 179 11.20 -11.95 -16.89
N SER A 180 10.80 -12.32 -18.11
CA SER A 180 9.41 -12.17 -18.58
C SER A 180 8.44 -13.07 -17.83
N GLY A 181 8.92 -14.20 -17.30
CA GLY A 181 8.15 -15.15 -16.50
C GLY A 181 7.66 -14.53 -15.19
N ALA A 182 8.55 -13.79 -14.49
CA ALA A 182 8.15 -13.01 -13.30
C ALA A 182 7.04 -12.00 -13.62
N GLY A 183 7.19 -11.25 -14.73
CA GLY A 183 6.16 -10.33 -15.18
C GLY A 183 4.80 -11.01 -15.44
N LEU A 184 4.82 -12.21 -16.00
CA LEU A 184 3.60 -12.97 -16.29
C LEU A 184 2.92 -13.48 -15.00
N ALA A 185 3.66 -14.03 -14.06
CA ALA A 185 3.12 -14.49 -12.78
C ALA A 185 2.51 -13.31 -11.99
N THR A 186 3.21 -12.17 -11.96
CA THR A 186 2.72 -10.94 -11.33
C THR A 186 1.45 -10.42 -12.02
N ALA A 187 1.35 -10.48 -13.35
CA ALA A 187 0.17 -10.06 -14.10
C ALA A 187 -1.06 -10.95 -13.86
N ILE A 188 -0.88 -12.25 -13.62
CA ILE A 188 -1.97 -13.21 -13.36
C ILE A 188 -2.47 -13.11 -11.91
N CYS A 189 -1.62 -12.75 -10.96
CA CYS A 189 -1.96 -12.64 -9.54
C CYS A 189 -3.25 -11.85 -9.25
N PRO A 190 -3.46 -10.62 -9.74
CA PRO A 190 -4.71 -9.89 -9.53
C PRO A 190 -5.91 -10.54 -10.19
N ILE A 191 -5.75 -11.22 -11.33
CA ILE A 191 -6.84 -11.94 -12.01
C ILE A 191 -7.35 -13.06 -11.11
N LEU A 192 -6.44 -13.81 -10.50
CA LEU A 192 -6.79 -14.89 -9.57
C LEU A 192 -7.51 -14.33 -8.33
N THR A 193 -7.00 -13.25 -7.74
CA THR A 193 -7.63 -12.56 -6.61
C THR A 193 -9.06 -12.11 -6.94
N MET A 194 -9.26 -11.48 -8.10
CA MET A 194 -10.58 -11.05 -8.56
C MET A 194 -11.52 -12.23 -8.81
N SER A 195 -11.00 -13.37 -9.33
CA SER A 195 -11.77 -14.59 -9.54
C SER A 195 -12.35 -15.15 -8.23
N PHE A 196 -11.58 -15.13 -7.14
CA PHE A 196 -12.11 -15.47 -5.81
C PHE A 196 -13.20 -14.48 -5.35
N CYS A 197 -13.01 -13.17 -5.58
CA CYS A 197 -14.03 -12.18 -5.23
C CYS A 197 -15.35 -12.40 -5.99
N THR A 198 -15.31 -12.89 -7.24
CA THR A 198 -16.53 -13.21 -8.01
C THR A 198 -17.36 -14.31 -7.39
N ILE A 199 -16.77 -15.20 -6.59
CA ILE A 199 -17.52 -16.21 -5.82
C ILE A 199 -18.50 -15.54 -4.86
N HIS A 200 -18.05 -14.49 -4.15
CA HIS A 200 -18.95 -13.70 -3.30
C HIS A 200 -20.02 -12.99 -4.12
N TYR A 201 -19.66 -12.37 -5.23
CA TYR A 201 -20.59 -11.61 -6.06
C TYR A 201 -21.67 -12.47 -6.72
N ARG A 202 -21.45 -13.79 -6.84
CA ARG A 202 -22.45 -14.76 -7.30
C ARG A 202 -23.24 -15.40 -6.16
N SER A 203 -22.90 -15.11 -4.89
CA SER A 203 -23.58 -15.70 -3.74
C SER A 203 -24.86 -14.94 -3.40
N SER A 204 -25.80 -15.63 -2.71
CA SER A 204 -27.02 -15.01 -2.17
C SER A 204 -26.75 -13.94 -1.10
N ARG A 205 -25.53 -13.84 -0.58
CA ARG A 205 -25.10 -12.84 0.41
C ARG A 205 -24.58 -11.55 -0.22
N ASN A 206 -24.51 -11.52 -1.54
CA ASN A 206 -24.08 -10.34 -2.27
C ASN A 206 -25.17 -9.26 -2.26
N HIS A 207 -24.76 -8.03 -2.00
CA HIS A 207 -25.62 -6.84 -2.09
C HIS A 207 -25.03 -5.79 -3.02
N VAL A 208 -23.89 -6.10 -3.66
CA VAL A 208 -23.29 -5.25 -4.68
C VAL A 208 -24.10 -5.37 -5.95
N GLY A 209 -24.62 -4.25 -6.44
CA GLY A 209 -25.34 -4.20 -7.71
C GLY A 209 -24.39 -4.13 -8.91
N PHE A 210 -24.87 -4.66 -10.04
CA PHE A 210 -24.12 -4.66 -11.30
C PHE A 210 -24.85 -3.87 -12.40
N HIS A 211 -25.64 -2.87 -12.01
CA HIS A 211 -26.35 -2.06 -12.98
C HIS A 211 -25.40 -1.14 -13.73
N TRP A 212 -25.44 -1.23 -15.06
CA TRP A 212 -24.73 -0.32 -15.93
C TRP A 212 -25.33 1.08 -15.85
N LYS A 213 -24.47 2.05 -15.60
CA LYS A 213 -24.80 3.46 -15.69
C LYS A 213 -23.69 4.19 -16.39
N LYS A 214 -24.01 5.13 -17.30
CA LYS A 214 -23.01 5.92 -18.00
C LYS A 214 -21.98 6.50 -17.01
N PRO A 215 -20.68 6.36 -17.26
CA PRO A 215 -19.64 6.87 -16.39
C PRO A 215 -19.82 8.36 -16.12
N SER A 216 -19.80 8.73 -14.83
CA SER A 216 -19.99 10.11 -14.38
C SER A 216 -18.71 10.61 -13.71
N PHE A 217 -18.12 11.65 -14.25
CA PHE A 217 -16.92 12.28 -13.70
C PHE A 217 -17.18 12.91 -12.33
N ARG A 218 -18.36 13.49 -12.11
CA ARG A 218 -18.78 14.01 -10.79
C ARG A 218 -18.86 12.89 -9.74
N HIS A 219 -19.35 11.72 -10.13
CA HIS A 219 -19.37 10.55 -9.24
C HIS A 219 -17.97 10.07 -8.92
N LEU A 220 -17.08 9.99 -9.94
CA LEU A 220 -15.67 9.64 -9.76
C LEU A 220 -14.99 10.56 -8.75
N ILE A 221 -15.09 11.88 -8.92
CA ILE A 221 -14.49 12.85 -7.99
C ILE A 221 -14.99 12.62 -6.56
N SER A 222 -16.30 12.44 -6.38
CA SER A 222 -16.89 12.17 -5.06
C SER A 222 -16.34 10.90 -4.39
N CYS A 223 -16.05 9.86 -5.19
CA CYS A 223 -15.44 8.63 -4.70
C CYS A 223 -13.93 8.82 -4.43
N CYS A 224 -13.21 9.41 -5.38
CA CYS A 224 -11.78 9.66 -5.27
C CYS A 224 -11.41 10.52 -4.06
N GLN A 225 -12.24 11.47 -3.66
CA GLN A 225 -12.02 12.28 -2.45
C GLN A 225 -11.80 11.42 -1.20
N LEU A 226 -12.50 10.29 -1.07
CA LEU A 226 -12.32 9.34 0.04
C LEU A 226 -11.15 8.37 -0.21
N GLY A 227 -10.69 8.25 -1.44
CA GLY A 227 -9.58 7.39 -1.86
C GLY A 227 -8.23 8.09 -1.99
N VAL A 228 -8.16 9.44 -1.92
CA VAL A 228 -6.88 10.18 -2.03
C VAL A 228 -5.88 9.73 -0.97
N SER A 229 -6.33 9.39 0.22
CA SER A 229 -5.47 8.87 1.28
C SER A 229 -4.78 7.56 0.89
N ALA A 230 -5.47 6.67 0.19
CA ALA A 230 -4.90 5.44 -0.32
C ALA A 230 -3.92 5.73 -1.49
N PHE A 231 -4.26 6.64 -2.38
CA PHE A 231 -3.38 7.10 -3.45
C PHE A 231 -2.04 7.60 -2.91
N VAL A 232 -2.08 8.51 -1.95
CA VAL A 232 -0.86 9.05 -1.33
C VAL A 232 -0.10 7.97 -0.57
N GLY A 233 -0.81 7.05 0.10
CA GLY A 233 -0.20 5.93 0.80
C GLY A 233 0.65 5.03 -0.10
N GLU A 234 0.17 4.71 -1.30
CA GLU A 234 0.92 3.90 -2.27
C GLU A 234 2.13 4.66 -2.83
N LEU A 235 2.01 5.96 -3.12
CA LEU A 235 3.12 6.77 -3.61
C LEU A 235 4.17 7.08 -2.55
N SER A 236 3.79 7.15 -1.29
CA SER A 236 4.66 7.57 -0.19
C SER A 236 5.92 6.70 -0.06
N SER A 237 5.78 5.40 -0.20
CA SER A 237 6.90 4.46 -0.09
C SER A 237 7.99 4.73 -1.12
N GLY A 238 7.60 5.04 -2.36
CA GLY A 238 8.53 5.43 -3.41
C GLY A 238 9.23 6.76 -3.12
N VAL A 239 8.47 7.77 -2.68
CA VAL A 239 9.03 9.09 -2.33
C VAL A 239 10.02 8.97 -1.18
N ILE A 240 9.67 8.24 -0.11
CA ILE A 240 10.54 8.02 1.04
C ILE A 240 11.82 7.30 0.60
N ALA A 241 11.70 6.25 -0.20
CA ALA A 241 12.87 5.50 -0.68
C ALA A 241 13.83 6.39 -1.50
N ILE A 242 13.33 7.20 -2.41
CA ILE A 242 14.16 8.11 -3.23
C ILE A 242 14.87 9.14 -2.33
N VAL A 243 14.14 9.80 -1.45
CA VAL A 243 14.70 10.86 -0.59
C VAL A 243 15.73 10.29 0.37
N PHE A 244 15.44 9.16 1.01
CA PHE A 244 16.35 8.53 1.96
C PHE A 244 17.59 8.01 1.27
N ASN A 245 17.46 7.31 0.14
CA ASN A 245 18.63 6.83 -0.63
C ASN A 245 19.54 7.99 -1.04
N PHE A 246 18.96 9.09 -1.55
CA PHE A 246 19.73 10.26 -1.96
C PHE A 246 20.48 10.90 -0.77
N LEU A 247 19.82 11.12 0.36
CA LEU A 247 20.44 11.73 1.54
C LEU A 247 21.48 10.80 2.18
N ILE A 248 21.16 9.52 2.30
CA ILE A 248 22.07 8.52 2.91
C ILE A 248 23.30 8.30 2.05
N LEU A 249 23.14 8.25 0.73
CA LEU A 249 24.29 8.12 -0.20
C LEU A 249 25.28 9.27 -0.01
N GLY A 250 24.79 10.49 0.16
CA GLY A 250 25.64 11.67 0.40
C GLY A 250 26.35 11.70 1.76
N ILE A 251 25.82 11.00 2.78
CA ILE A 251 26.34 11.04 4.16
C ILE A 251 27.16 9.79 4.50
N ALA A 252 26.67 8.61 4.14
CA ALA A 252 27.22 7.31 4.56
C ALA A 252 27.62 6.40 3.39
N GLY A 253 27.54 6.89 2.14
CA GLY A 253 27.90 6.14 0.95
C GLY A 253 27.05 4.89 0.73
N ASN A 254 27.57 3.96 -0.06
CA ASN A 254 26.90 2.73 -0.44
C ASN A 254 26.55 1.84 0.75
N MET A 255 27.39 1.80 1.79
CA MET A 255 27.09 1.01 3.01
C MET A 255 25.91 1.55 3.79
N GLY A 256 25.74 2.87 3.83
CA GLY A 256 24.55 3.49 4.40
C GLY A 256 23.28 3.13 3.63
N VAL A 257 23.34 3.16 2.30
CA VAL A 257 22.21 2.74 1.42
C VAL A 257 21.88 1.27 1.62
N ALA A 258 22.89 0.38 1.71
CA ALA A 258 22.68 -1.03 2.00
C ALA A 258 22.01 -1.25 3.37
N ALA A 259 22.43 -0.50 4.40
CA ALA A 259 21.80 -0.54 5.72
C ALA A 259 20.35 -0.06 5.66
N TYR A 260 20.04 0.99 4.87
CA TYR A 260 18.67 1.43 4.64
C TYR A 260 17.83 0.36 3.94
N GLY A 261 18.41 -0.40 3.01
CA GLY A 261 17.75 -1.54 2.37
C GLY A 261 17.23 -2.57 3.39
N VAL A 262 18.02 -2.88 4.43
CA VAL A 262 17.58 -3.76 5.54
C VAL A 262 16.39 -3.15 6.28
N VAL A 263 16.49 -1.87 6.66
CA VAL A 263 15.41 -1.14 7.36
C VAL A 263 14.15 -1.09 6.51
N ALA A 264 14.27 -0.78 5.22
CA ALA A 264 13.15 -0.66 4.29
C ALA A 264 12.41 -2.00 4.10
N ASN A 265 13.13 -3.10 3.91
CA ASN A 265 12.52 -4.43 3.75
C ASN A 265 11.70 -4.85 4.98
N LEU A 266 12.23 -4.64 6.18
CA LEU A 266 11.49 -4.91 7.42
C LEU A 266 10.28 -3.97 7.58
N SER A 267 10.42 -2.72 7.13
CA SER A 267 9.33 -1.73 7.17
C SER A 267 8.15 -2.09 6.28
N ILE A 268 8.36 -2.77 5.13
CA ILE A 268 7.29 -3.24 4.24
C ILE A 268 6.30 -4.10 5.02
N VAL A 269 6.81 -5.04 5.85
CA VAL A 269 5.96 -5.93 6.65
C VAL A 269 5.19 -5.14 7.74
N ALA A 270 5.86 -4.20 8.40
CA ALA A 270 5.22 -3.37 9.43
C ALA A 270 4.10 -2.51 8.81
N PHE A 271 4.36 -1.82 7.70
CA PHE A 271 3.34 -1.05 6.99
C PHE A 271 2.17 -1.92 6.49
N ALA A 272 2.43 -3.15 6.05
CA ALA A 272 1.39 -4.08 5.65
C ALA A 272 0.42 -4.40 6.80
N ILE A 273 0.94 -4.60 8.00
CA ILE A 273 0.12 -4.88 9.19
C ILE A 273 -0.78 -3.68 9.52
N PHE A 274 -0.23 -2.45 9.56
CA PHE A 274 -1.01 -1.25 9.88
C PHE A 274 -2.01 -0.89 8.79
N ASN A 275 -1.65 -1.06 7.51
CA ASN A 275 -2.59 -0.88 6.39
C ASN A 275 -3.70 -1.95 6.42
N GLY A 276 -3.37 -3.18 6.76
CA GLY A 276 -4.34 -4.26 6.95
C GLY A 276 -5.33 -3.96 8.08
N LEU A 277 -4.84 -3.44 9.21
CA LEU A 277 -5.68 -2.99 10.34
C LEU A 277 -6.64 -1.87 9.88
N ALA A 278 -6.13 -0.85 9.21
CA ALA A 278 -6.91 0.27 8.71
C ALA A 278 -7.99 -0.18 7.70
N GLN A 279 -7.61 -0.98 6.70
CA GLN A 279 -8.51 -1.52 5.68
C GLN A 279 -9.55 -2.48 6.26
N GLY A 280 -9.22 -3.20 7.34
CA GLY A 280 -10.18 -4.08 8.03
C GLY A 280 -11.18 -3.31 8.89
N ALA A 281 -10.78 -2.24 9.53
CA ALA A 281 -11.66 -1.41 10.35
C ALA A 281 -12.57 -0.49 9.51
N GLN A 282 -12.10 0.02 8.37
CA GLN A 282 -12.77 0.99 7.52
C GLN A 282 -14.20 0.61 7.13
N PRO A 283 -14.51 -0.60 6.64
CA PRO A 283 -15.88 -0.99 6.28
C PRO A 283 -16.87 -0.90 7.43
N LEU A 284 -16.44 -1.30 8.63
CA LEU A 284 -17.30 -1.29 9.83
C LEU A 284 -17.56 0.13 10.32
N ILE A 285 -16.56 1.00 10.22
CA ILE A 285 -16.68 2.41 10.58
C ILE A 285 -17.62 3.11 9.59
N SER A 286 -17.42 2.89 8.27
CA SER A 286 -18.28 3.47 7.21
C SER A 286 -19.74 3.04 7.31
N GLU A 287 -19.98 1.76 7.59
CA GLU A 287 -21.32 1.22 7.82
C GLU A 287 -21.98 1.86 9.05
N SER A 288 -21.26 1.91 10.19
CA SER A 288 -21.78 2.49 11.43
C SER A 288 -22.03 4.00 11.30
N TYR A 289 -21.16 4.70 10.58
CA TYR A 289 -21.32 6.12 10.28
C TYR A 289 -22.55 6.37 9.39
N GLY A 290 -22.71 5.59 8.32
CA GLY A 290 -23.86 5.70 7.43
C GLY A 290 -25.20 5.43 8.14
N LYS A 291 -25.22 4.53 9.13
CA LYS A 291 -26.38 4.24 9.99
C LYS A 291 -26.65 5.29 11.08
N GLY A 292 -25.83 6.33 11.19
CA GLY A 292 -26.00 7.35 12.24
C GLY A 292 -25.71 6.83 13.66
N GLN A 293 -24.74 5.92 13.84
CA GLN A 293 -24.41 5.29 15.11
C GLN A 293 -23.08 5.82 15.71
N PRO A 294 -23.02 7.06 16.22
CA PRO A 294 -21.76 7.70 16.63
C PRO A 294 -21.06 6.97 17.77
N THR A 295 -21.80 6.35 18.67
CA THR A 295 -21.22 5.55 19.77
C THR A 295 -20.47 4.33 19.24
N GLN A 296 -20.99 3.66 18.20
CA GLN A 296 -20.31 2.52 17.59
C GLN A 296 -19.07 2.96 16.82
N VAL A 297 -19.16 4.08 16.09
CA VAL A 297 -18.03 4.67 15.38
C VAL A 297 -16.87 4.97 16.34
N LYS A 298 -17.14 5.63 17.47
CA LYS A 298 -16.15 5.90 18.53
C LYS A 298 -15.55 4.62 19.10
N LYS A 299 -16.38 3.59 19.33
CA LYS A 299 -15.94 2.31 19.86
C LYS A 299 -15.03 1.56 18.89
N LEU A 300 -15.34 1.57 17.60
CA LEU A 300 -14.51 0.98 16.54
C LEU A 300 -13.17 1.71 16.43
N LEU A 301 -13.16 3.05 16.45
CA LEU A 301 -11.92 3.82 16.47
C LEU A 301 -11.06 3.47 17.69
N LYS A 302 -11.66 3.43 18.89
CA LYS A 302 -10.94 3.03 20.13
C LYS A 302 -10.30 1.65 20.00
N TRP A 303 -11.03 0.67 19.48
CA TRP A 303 -10.50 -0.68 19.27
C TRP A 303 -9.38 -0.70 18.24
N SER A 304 -9.53 0.04 17.14
CA SER A 304 -8.48 0.15 16.11
C SER A 304 -7.19 0.74 16.68
N LEU A 305 -7.30 1.80 17.49
CA LEU A 305 -6.14 2.43 18.15
C LEU A 305 -5.52 1.49 19.20
N LEU A 306 -6.31 0.77 19.99
CA LEU A 306 -5.78 -0.18 20.98
C LEU A 306 -5.05 -1.34 20.31
N VAL A 307 -5.60 -1.91 19.23
CA VAL A 307 -4.91 -2.97 18.46
C VAL A 307 -3.65 -2.42 17.80
N CYS A 308 -3.71 -1.20 17.26
CA CYS A 308 -2.55 -0.53 16.69
C CYS A 308 -1.41 -0.40 17.71
N LEU A 309 -1.69 0.11 18.91
CA LEU A 309 -0.70 0.27 19.97
C LEU A 309 -0.16 -1.10 20.46
N ALA A 310 -1.01 -2.13 20.53
CA ALA A 310 -0.57 -3.47 20.91
C ALA A 310 0.37 -4.08 19.87
N VAL A 311 0.04 -3.92 18.57
CA VAL A 311 0.89 -4.36 17.46
C VAL A 311 2.21 -3.60 17.47
N GLU A 312 2.16 -2.29 17.71
CA GLU A 312 3.35 -1.46 17.76
C GLU A 312 4.28 -1.87 18.91
N ALA A 313 3.72 -2.06 20.12
CA ALA A 313 4.50 -2.54 21.28
C ALA A 313 5.18 -3.88 20.98
N LEU A 314 4.48 -4.80 20.30
CA LEU A 314 5.04 -6.07 19.87
C LEU A 314 6.15 -5.88 18.82
N THR A 315 5.94 -5.02 17.83
CA THR A 315 6.94 -4.69 16.81
C THR A 315 8.20 -4.11 17.44
N GLN A 316 8.06 -3.15 18.38
CA GLN A 316 9.19 -2.58 19.11
C GLN A 316 9.93 -3.66 19.92
N LEU A 317 9.20 -4.52 20.62
CA LEU A 317 9.80 -5.62 21.39
C LEU A 317 10.63 -6.53 20.47
N ILE A 318 10.09 -6.93 19.32
CA ILE A 318 10.79 -7.77 18.34
C ILE A 318 12.05 -7.06 17.83
N ILE A 319 11.93 -5.81 17.41
CA ILE A 319 13.06 -5.03 16.89
C ILE A 319 14.17 -4.91 17.94
N TRP A 320 13.85 -4.54 19.19
CA TRP A 320 14.85 -4.36 20.23
C TRP A 320 15.48 -5.68 20.72
N ALA A 321 14.70 -6.76 20.78
CA ALA A 321 15.18 -8.06 21.23
C ALA A 321 15.98 -8.82 20.15
N SER A 322 15.71 -8.59 18.88
CA SER A 322 16.22 -9.40 17.76
C SER A 322 16.95 -8.58 16.68
N THR A 323 17.40 -7.35 16.99
CA THR A 323 18.03 -6.45 16.02
C THR A 323 19.13 -7.15 15.22
N ASP A 324 20.10 -7.78 15.92
CA ASP A 324 21.27 -8.39 15.27
C ASP A 324 20.87 -9.62 14.43
N THR A 325 19.93 -10.43 14.92
CA THR A 325 19.39 -11.58 14.18
C THR A 325 18.68 -11.13 12.90
N LEU A 326 17.88 -10.06 12.98
CA LEU A 326 17.19 -9.50 11.80
C LEU A 326 18.18 -8.96 10.77
N ILE A 327 19.26 -8.31 11.21
CA ILE A 327 20.31 -7.81 10.32
C ILE A 327 21.10 -8.96 9.69
N SER A 328 21.38 -10.02 10.43
CA SER A 328 22.17 -11.16 9.93
C SER A 328 21.52 -11.86 8.73
N ILE A 329 20.18 -11.80 8.60
CA ILE A 329 19.47 -12.32 7.43
C ILE A 329 19.90 -11.62 6.13
N PHE A 330 20.27 -10.34 6.22
CA PHE A 330 20.64 -9.50 5.07
C PHE A 330 22.15 -9.23 4.98
N ASN A 331 22.92 -9.60 6.01
CA ASN A 331 24.36 -9.35 6.11
C ASN A 331 25.15 -10.67 6.04
N SER A 332 25.01 -11.41 4.95
CA SER A 332 25.69 -12.69 4.72
C SER A 332 27.23 -12.58 4.74
N GLU A 333 27.77 -11.42 4.39
CA GLU A 333 29.22 -11.14 4.36
C GLU A 333 29.79 -10.72 5.72
N ASN A 334 28.95 -10.64 6.76
CA ASN A 334 29.33 -10.17 8.12
C ASN A 334 30.04 -8.80 8.12
N ASN A 335 29.60 -7.87 7.25
CA ASN A 335 30.15 -6.54 7.19
C ASN A 335 29.82 -5.74 8.45
N VAL A 336 30.86 -5.35 9.19
CA VAL A 336 30.74 -4.64 10.49
C VAL A 336 30.15 -3.24 10.32
N GLN A 337 30.47 -2.53 9.22
CA GLN A 337 29.96 -1.20 8.97
C GLN A 337 28.46 -1.21 8.66
N LEU A 338 28.01 -2.17 7.83
CA LEU A 338 26.58 -2.41 7.56
C LEU A 338 25.85 -2.75 8.85
N LEU A 339 26.41 -3.64 9.69
CA LEU A 339 25.83 -4.01 10.98
C LEU A 339 25.60 -2.77 11.86
N ASN A 340 26.62 -1.93 12.03
CA ASN A 340 26.52 -0.73 12.87
C ASN A 340 25.46 0.29 12.38
N TYR A 341 25.44 0.52 11.07
CA TYR A 341 24.46 1.44 10.47
C TYR A 341 23.03 0.89 10.55
N ALA A 342 22.84 -0.39 10.23
CA ALA A 342 21.52 -1.02 10.28
C ALA A 342 21.02 -1.19 11.71
N HIS A 343 21.90 -1.51 12.69
CA HIS A 343 21.52 -1.63 14.10
C HIS A 343 20.95 -0.32 14.65
N THR A 344 21.63 0.79 14.42
CA THR A 344 21.14 2.12 14.81
C THR A 344 19.90 2.51 14.00
N GLY A 345 19.93 2.24 12.69
CA GLY A 345 18.83 2.53 11.77
C GLY A 345 17.53 1.84 12.15
N LEU A 346 17.56 0.54 12.42
CA LEU A 346 16.37 -0.21 12.83
C LEU A 346 15.76 0.35 14.11
N ARG A 347 16.57 0.58 15.14
CA ARG A 347 16.08 1.05 16.43
C ARG A 347 15.47 2.44 16.34
N LEU A 348 16.13 3.38 15.67
CA LEU A 348 15.65 4.76 15.56
C LEU A 348 14.46 4.89 14.57
N TYR A 349 14.54 4.24 13.42
CA TYR A 349 13.50 4.35 12.41
C TYR A 349 12.17 3.73 12.87
N PHE A 350 12.25 2.57 13.52
CA PHE A 350 11.05 1.89 14.02
C PHE A 350 10.35 2.62 15.16
N LEU A 351 11.02 3.52 15.92
CA LEU A 351 10.32 4.41 16.84
C LEU A 351 9.26 5.27 16.12
N GLY A 352 9.48 5.60 14.87
CA GLY A 352 8.51 6.33 14.06
C GLY A 352 7.19 5.59 13.84
N PHE A 353 7.21 4.25 13.86
CA PHE A 353 6.00 3.45 13.68
C PHE A 353 5.00 3.63 14.82
N ILE A 354 5.44 4.00 16.04
CA ILE A 354 4.55 4.27 17.18
C ILE A 354 3.47 5.30 16.79
N VAL A 355 3.87 6.31 16.03
CA VAL A 355 2.96 7.37 15.59
C VAL A 355 2.41 7.08 14.18
N ALA A 356 3.21 6.43 13.32
CA ALA A 356 2.79 6.10 11.95
C ALA A 356 1.56 5.20 11.92
N GLY A 357 1.51 4.16 12.74
CA GLY A 357 0.35 3.27 12.84
C GLY A 357 -0.91 4.01 13.28
N ILE A 358 -0.79 4.91 14.26
CA ILE A 358 -1.91 5.76 14.71
C ILE A 358 -2.40 6.65 13.56
N ASN A 359 -1.49 7.29 12.83
CA ASN A 359 -1.84 8.17 11.71
C ASN A 359 -2.50 7.40 10.56
N ILE A 360 -2.03 6.18 10.23
CA ILE A 360 -2.67 5.31 9.22
C ILE A 360 -4.13 5.03 9.62
N VAL A 361 -4.37 4.67 10.86
CA VAL A 361 -5.71 4.39 11.39
C VAL A 361 -6.58 5.66 11.38
N LEU A 362 -6.04 6.82 11.80
CA LEU A 362 -6.78 8.09 11.82
C LEU A 362 -7.15 8.55 10.40
N VAL A 363 -6.23 8.47 9.45
CA VAL A 363 -6.48 8.83 8.06
C VAL A 363 -7.57 7.95 7.46
N ALA A 364 -7.52 6.64 7.66
CA ALA A 364 -8.57 5.71 7.23
C ALA A 364 -9.91 5.99 7.94
N TYR A 365 -9.87 6.32 9.23
CA TYR A 365 -11.06 6.73 9.99
C TYR A 365 -11.73 7.96 9.40
N PHE A 366 -10.99 9.04 9.13
CA PHE A 366 -11.56 10.26 8.56
C PHE A 366 -12.10 10.05 7.14
N SER A 367 -11.48 9.19 6.34
CA SER A 367 -12.06 8.75 5.06
C SER A 367 -13.36 7.98 5.27
N ALA A 368 -13.44 7.13 6.28
CA ALA A 368 -14.61 6.28 6.57
C ALA A 368 -15.81 7.05 7.14
N VAL A 369 -15.58 8.21 7.78
CA VAL A 369 -16.62 9.08 8.32
C VAL A 369 -16.94 10.29 7.43
N ASP A 370 -16.59 10.22 6.15
CA ASP A 370 -16.88 11.23 5.13
C ASP A 370 -16.26 12.62 5.42
N GLU A 371 -15.04 12.60 6.00
CA GLU A 371 -14.23 13.79 6.28
C GLU A 371 -12.94 13.81 5.44
N PRO A 372 -13.06 13.92 4.09
CA PRO A 372 -11.92 13.75 3.19
C PRO A 372 -10.83 14.80 3.39
N LYS A 373 -11.17 16.02 3.81
CA LYS A 373 -10.19 17.10 4.00
C LYS A 373 -9.11 16.74 5.01
N ILE A 374 -9.51 16.18 6.16
CA ILE A 374 -8.57 15.79 7.22
C ILE A 374 -7.73 14.60 6.75
N ALA A 375 -8.37 13.61 6.09
CA ALA A 375 -7.70 12.45 5.56
C ALA A 375 -6.66 12.82 4.48
N ILE A 376 -6.99 13.72 3.56
CA ILE A 376 -6.11 14.21 2.49
C ILE A 376 -4.90 14.94 3.10
N VAL A 377 -5.13 15.93 3.96
CA VAL A 377 -4.05 16.68 4.60
C VAL A 377 -3.13 15.75 5.39
N GLY A 378 -3.69 14.86 6.21
CA GLY A 378 -2.91 13.88 6.96
C GLY A 378 -2.06 12.99 6.05
N SER A 379 -2.62 12.50 4.95
CA SER A 379 -1.90 11.63 4.00
C SER A 379 -0.75 12.35 3.30
N PHE A 380 -0.97 13.57 2.79
CA PHE A 380 0.08 14.34 2.13
C PHE A 380 1.20 14.75 3.10
N LEU A 381 0.85 15.13 4.33
CA LEU A 381 1.86 15.45 5.33
C LEU A 381 2.73 14.23 5.63
N ARG A 382 2.13 13.11 6.04
CA ARG A 382 2.89 11.93 6.43
C ARG A 382 3.68 11.31 5.28
N GLY A 383 3.09 11.25 4.10
CA GLY A 383 3.63 10.51 2.95
C GLY A 383 4.65 11.29 2.13
N ILE A 384 4.57 12.62 2.11
CA ILE A 384 5.38 13.44 1.19
C ILE A 384 5.96 14.66 1.91
N ILE A 385 5.13 15.55 2.43
CA ILE A 385 5.57 16.88 2.82
C ILE A 385 6.44 16.83 4.10
N ALA A 386 5.88 16.33 5.20
CA ALA A 386 6.58 16.33 6.48
C ALA A 386 7.80 15.40 6.46
N ILE A 387 7.70 14.22 5.80
CA ILE A 387 8.82 13.28 5.77
C ILE A 387 10.02 13.86 5.00
N VAL A 388 9.78 14.51 3.86
CA VAL A 388 10.85 15.13 3.07
C VAL A 388 11.51 16.29 3.85
N ILE A 389 10.69 17.17 4.42
CA ILE A 389 11.19 18.32 5.17
C ILE A 389 11.97 17.86 6.41
N CYS A 390 11.42 16.94 7.20
CA CYS A 390 12.09 16.41 8.39
C CYS A 390 13.37 15.66 8.04
N ALA A 391 13.36 14.83 6.98
CA ALA A 391 14.56 14.11 6.55
C ALA A 391 15.68 15.08 6.16
N VAL A 392 15.39 16.10 5.35
CA VAL A 392 16.41 17.10 4.93
C VAL A 392 16.95 17.92 6.10
N ILE A 393 16.06 18.40 6.98
CA ILE A 393 16.48 19.23 8.13
C ILE A 393 17.29 18.38 9.11
N LEU A 394 16.77 17.22 9.51
CA LEU A 394 17.43 16.38 10.52
C LEU A 394 18.71 15.74 9.98
N ALA A 395 18.79 15.43 8.68
CA ALA A 395 20.03 15.00 8.05
C ALA A 395 21.14 16.05 8.18
N LYS A 396 20.83 17.32 8.00
CA LYS A 396 21.81 18.42 8.17
C LYS A 396 22.24 18.62 9.63
N LEU A 397 21.33 18.38 10.59
CA LEU A 397 21.61 18.58 12.02
C LEU A 397 22.31 17.40 12.68
N PHE A 398 21.92 16.18 12.34
CA PHE A 398 22.33 14.97 13.05
C PHE A 398 22.90 13.87 12.10
N GLY A 399 23.18 14.21 10.83
CA GLY A 399 23.69 13.28 9.85
C GLY A 399 22.77 12.06 9.63
N LEU A 400 23.36 10.88 9.58
CA LEU A 400 22.64 9.62 9.34
C LEU A 400 21.57 9.34 10.42
N ASN A 401 21.86 9.64 11.69
CA ASN A 401 20.89 9.45 12.79
C ASN A 401 19.68 10.37 12.63
N GLY A 402 19.87 11.56 12.06
CA GLY A 402 18.79 12.47 11.73
C GLY A 402 17.84 11.91 10.70
N ILE A 403 18.36 11.18 9.69
CA ILE A 403 17.52 10.51 8.69
C ILE A 403 16.70 9.41 9.35
N TRP A 404 17.30 8.58 10.21
CA TRP A 404 16.57 7.52 10.91
C TRP A 404 15.43 8.05 11.79
N ILE A 405 15.62 9.16 12.47
CA ILE A 405 14.62 9.75 13.38
C ILE A 405 13.57 10.58 12.64
N SER A 406 13.80 10.89 11.36
CA SER A 406 12.91 11.77 10.57
C SER A 406 11.51 11.22 10.40
N LEU A 407 11.34 9.87 10.38
CA LEU A 407 10.02 9.27 10.34
C LEU A 407 9.21 9.61 11.60
N LEU A 408 9.82 9.49 12.79
CA LEU A 408 9.17 9.84 14.04
C LEU A 408 8.77 11.33 14.06
N ALA A 409 9.67 12.22 13.65
CA ALA A 409 9.40 13.65 13.59
C ALA A 409 8.25 13.98 12.62
N ALA A 410 8.28 13.44 11.40
CA ALA A 410 7.26 13.67 10.38
C ALA A 410 5.88 13.15 10.80
N GLU A 411 5.84 11.94 11.37
CA GLU A 411 4.58 11.35 11.85
C GLU A 411 4.04 12.11 13.07
N THR A 412 4.91 12.62 13.94
CA THR A 412 4.48 13.46 15.07
C THR A 412 3.87 14.79 14.60
N VAL A 413 4.50 15.47 13.65
CA VAL A 413 3.95 16.71 13.04
C VAL A 413 2.60 16.41 12.39
N THR A 414 2.49 15.31 11.69
CA THR A 414 1.24 14.87 11.04
C THR A 414 0.15 14.61 12.08
N PHE A 415 0.45 13.87 13.14
CA PHE A 415 -0.49 13.56 14.21
C PHE A 415 -1.05 14.82 14.87
N LEU A 416 -0.17 15.76 15.25
CA LEU A 416 -0.57 17.05 15.84
C LEU A 416 -1.46 17.86 14.88
N THR A 417 -1.15 17.85 13.59
CA THR A 417 -1.95 18.52 12.56
C THR A 417 -3.34 17.89 12.41
N ILE A 418 -3.42 16.56 12.38
CA ILE A 418 -4.70 15.85 12.32
C ILE A 418 -5.56 16.18 13.55
N LEU A 419 -4.98 16.17 14.75
CA LEU A 419 -5.71 16.51 15.98
C LEU A 419 -6.21 17.96 15.95
N PHE A 420 -5.38 18.90 15.52
CA PHE A 420 -5.75 20.31 15.39
C PHE A 420 -6.92 20.50 14.41
N LEU A 421 -6.86 19.88 13.24
CA LEU A 421 -7.93 19.95 12.24
C LEU A 421 -9.23 19.31 12.75
N ALA A 422 -9.14 18.17 13.41
CA ALA A 422 -10.29 17.49 14.00
C ALA A 422 -10.94 18.34 15.12
N TYR A 423 -10.15 19.01 15.95
CA TYR A 423 -10.66 19.93 16.98
C TYR A 423 -11.36 21.14 16.36
N LYS A 424 -10.75 21.78 15.34
CA LYS A 424 -11.33 22.93 14.64
C LYS A 424 -12.66 22.57 13.94
N ASP A 425 -12.75 21.40 13.34
CA ASP A 425 -13.97 20.95 12.68
C ASP A 425 -15.11 20.69 13.69
N ARG A 426 -14.79 20.08 14.84
CA ARG A 426 -15.79 19.89 15.91
C ARG A 426 -16.34 21.21 16.41
N ARG A 427 -15.49 22.21 16.63
CA ARG A 427 -15.92 23.53 17.12
C ARG A 427 -16.90 24.19 16.16
N LYS A 428 -16.63 24.13 14.85
CA LYS A 428 -17.53 24.67 13.81
C LYS A 428 -18.90 23.99 13.73
N ARG A 429 -19.05 22.79 14.25
CA ARG A 429 -20.33 22.04 14.26
C ARG A 429 -21.14 22.29 15.54
N THR A 430 -20.52 22.85 16.55
CA THR A 430 -21.15 23.23 17.83
C THR A 430 -21.52 24.71 17.89
N GLU A 431 -20.92 25.54 17.08
CA GLU A 431 -21.33 26.93 16.75
C GLU A 431 -22.37 26.91 15.62
#